data_6b501508a40939f6514e2b6a8a400f07
#
_entry.id   6b501508a40939f6514e2b6a8a400f07
#
_cell.length_a   1.000
_cell.length_b   1.000
_cell.length_c   1.000
_cell.angle_alpha   90.00
_cell.angle_beta   90.00
_cell.angle_gamma   90.00
#
_symmetry.space_group_name_H-M   'P 1'
#
loop_
_entity.id
_entity.type
_entity.pdbx_description
1 polymer ?
#
loop_
_entity_poly.entity_id
_entity_poly.type
_entity_poly.pdbx_seq_one_letter_code
_entity_poly.pdbx_strand_id
1 'polypeptide(L)'
;MKPDQYENNAEGIICVYKNPKWLVCIKNWKPDNDIAGIAHLEIHHSTDEQFILAAGKAILITAEREDGSFKNIELTPMQQGKVYNVPAECWFYSITQKDTKVIYVQDSNCSMENSDFADLTAAQIADIQERARKILAE
;
A
#
# COMPACT_ATOMS: atom_id res chain seq x y z
N MET A 1 -17.44 -30.27 -1.85
CA MET A 1 -17.27 -28.85 -2.24
C MET A 1 -15.82 -28.45 -2.02
N LYS A 2 -15.23 -27.76 -2.97
CA LYS A 2 -13.87 -27.20 -2.84
C LYS A 2 -13.97 -25.71 -2.59
N PRO A 3 -12.99 -25.10 -1.88
CA PRO A 3 -12.97 -23.65 -1.75
C PRO A 3 -12.67 -23.00 -3.10
N ASP A 4 -13.21 -21.81 -3.31
CA ASP A 4 -12.80 -20.96 -4.43
C ASP A 4 -11.34 -20.54 -4.22
N GLN A 5 -10.60 -20.44 -5.33
CA GLN A 5 -9.18 -20.07 -5.30
C GLN A 5 -8.94 -18.94 -6.27
N TYR A 6 -8.17 -17.94 -5.85
CA TYR A 6 -7.88 -16.78 -6.66
C TYR A 6 -6.39 -16.51 -6.68
N GLU A 7 -5.90 -16.02 -7.81
CA GLU A 7 -4.50 -15.62 -7.97
C GLU A 7 -4.38 -14.43 -8.91
N ASN A 8 -3.26 -13.75 -8.83
CA ASN A 8 -2.87 -12.72 -9.76
C ASN A 8 -1.38 -12.88 -10.05
N ASN A 9 -1.05 -13.19 -11.30
CA ASN A 9 0.34 -13.35 -11.75
C ASN A 9 0.74 -12.24 -12.74
N ALA A 10 -0.09 -11.22 -12.92
CA ALA A 10 0.17 -10.08 -13.77
C ALA A 10 0.68 -8.89 -12.97
N GLU A 11 1.28 -7.91 -13.64
CA GLU A 11 1.66 -6.64 -13.05
C GLU A 11 0.42 -5.89 -12.55
N GLY A 12 0.55 -5.22 -11.40
CA GLY A 12 -0.49 -4.37 -10.86
C GLY A 12 -1.46 -5.09 -9.94
N ILE A 13 -2.64 -4.51 -9.77
CA ILE A 13 -3.63 -4.91 -8.78
C ILE A 13 -4.84 -5.54 -9.48
N ILE A 14 -5.31 -6.67 -8.94
CA ILE A 14 -6.58 -7.26 -9.33
C ILE A 14 -7.41 -7.47 -8.07
N CYS A 15 -8.66 -6.98 -8.07
CA CYS A 15 -9.64 -7.34 -7.07
C CYS A 15 -10.14 -8.76 -7.41
N VAL A 16 -9.69 -9.74 -6.63
CA VAL A 16 -9.98 -11.15 -6.91
C VAL A 16 -11.28 -11.64 -6.28
N TYR A 17 -11.75 -10.94 -5.25
CA TYR A 17 -13.01 -11.26 -4.61
C TYR A 17 -13.69 -10.00 -4.10
N LYS A 18 -14.99 -9.92 -4.27
CA LYS A 18 -15.79 -8.80 -3.74
C LYS A 18 -17.19 -9.30 -3.37
N ASN A 19 -17.68 -8.81 -2.25
CA ASN A 19 -19.08 -8.97 -1.83
C ASN A 19 -19.59 -7.63 -1.29
N PRO A 20 -20.85 -7.53 -0.83
CA PRO A 20 -21.38 -6.25 -0.34
C PRO A 20 -20.67 -5.64 0.88
N LYS A 21 -19.82 -6.40 1.57
CA LYS A 21 -19.18 -5.96 2.82
C LYS A 21 -17.68 -5.67 2.65
N TRP A 22 -16.96 -6.53 1.93
CA TRP A 22 -15.50 -6.37 1.76
C TRP A 22 -15.04 -6.81 0.39
N LEU A 23 -13.81 -6.42 0.06
CA LEU A 23 -13.10 -6.89 -1.11
C LEU A 23 -11.71 -7.35 -0.73
N VAL A 24 -11.16 -8.26 -1.54
CA VAL A 24 -9.80 -8.77 -1.40
C VAL A 24 -9.08 -8.55 -2.73
N CYS A 25 -7.90 -7.92 -2.66
CA CYS A 25 -7.08 -7.67 -3.84
C CYS A 25 -5.73 -8.34 -3.69
N ILE A 26 -5.17 -8.74 -4.82
CA ILE A 26 -3.79 -9.18 -4.90
C ILE A 26 -3.03 -8.15 -5.71
N LYS A 27 -2.02 -7.57 -5.08
CA LYS A 27 -1.19 -6.53 -5.66
C LYS A 27 0.20 -7.06 -5.92
N ASN A 28 0.58 -7.04 -7.19
CA ASN A 28 1.93 -7.27 -7.63
C ASN A 28 2.61 -5.93 -7.90
N TRP A 29 3.91 -5.95 -8.19
CA TRP A 29 4.65 -4.74 -8.51
C TRP A 29 4.01 -3.96 -9.67
N LYS A 30 4.04 -2.65 -9.56
CA LYS A 30 3.77 -1.71 -10.65
C LYS A 30 4.66 -0.49 -10.48
N PRO A 31 4.93 0.28 -11.55
CA PRO A 31 5.88 1.40 -11.50
C PRO A 31 5.62 2.41 -10.39
N ASP A 32 4.36 2.73 -10.10
CA ASP A 32 3.99 3.71 -9.07
C ASP A 32 4.44 3.29 -7.67
N ASN A 33 4.60 2.01 -7.45
CA ASN A 33 5.00 1.45 -6.15
C ASN A 33 6.45 1.02 -6.12
N ASP A 34 7.19 1.20 -7.20
CA ASP A 34 8.63 1.02 -7.18
C ASP A 34 9.28 2.18 -6.40
N ILE A 35 10.39 1.92 -5.74
CA ILE A 35 11.12 2.97 -5.01
C ILE A 35 11.42 4.18 -5.92
N ALA A 36 11.70 3.94 -7.19
CA ALA A 36 11.96 5.00 -8.17
C ALA A 36 10.71 5.75 -8.60
N GLY A 37 9.54 5.20 -8.39
CA GLY A 37 8.27 5.77 -8.85
C GLY A 37 7.43 6.44 -7.77
N ILE A 38 7.86 6.45 -6.53
CA ILE A 38 7.11 7.07 -5.43
C ILE A 38 6.95 8.57 -5.67
N ALA A 39 5.70 9.04 -5.64
CA ALA A 39 5.37 10.44 -5.92
C ALA A 39 4.31 11.02 -4.99
N HIS A 40 3.43 10.19 -4.45
CA HIS A 40 2.29 10.65 -3.66
C HIS A 40 1.92 9.62 -2.59
N LEU A 41 1.11 10.05 -1.63
CA LEU A 41 0.43 9.18 -0.69
C LEU A 41 -1.07 9.22 -0.96
N GLU A 42 -1.79 8.26 -0.42
CA GLU A 42 -3.24 8.19 -0.56
C GLU A 42 -3.91 8.04 0.81
N ILE A 43 -5.19 8.36 0.87
CA ILE A 43 -6.00 8.24 2.08
C ILE A 43 -7.37 7.69 1.70
N HIS A 44 -7.86 6.75 2.49
CA HIS A 44 -9.24 6.26 2.40
C HIS A 44 -10.04 6.81 3.58
N HIS A 45 -11.16 7.45 3.27
CA HIS A 45 -11.97 8.11 4.29
C HIS A 45 -13.00 7.19 4.95
N SER A 46 -13.36 6.09 4.31
CA SER A 46 -14.49 5.26 4.71
C SER A 46 -14.13 3.84 5.15
N THR A 47 -12.86 3.48 5.14
CA THR A 47 -12.45 2.11 5.46
C THR A 47 -11.03 2.06 6.02
N ASP A 48 -10.81 1.10 6.91
CA ASP A 48 -9.47 0.60 7.17
C ASP A 48 -9.02 -0.23 5.96
N GLU A 49 -7.72 -0.42 5.81
CA GLU A 49 -7.15 -1.34 4.83
C GLU A 49 -6.13 -2.23 5.51
N GLN A 50 -6.26 -3.53 5.31
CA GLN A 50 -5.33 -4.50 5.89
C GLN A 50 -4.44 -5.08 4.82
N PHE A 51 -3.14 -5.13 5.10
CA PHE A 51 -2.10 -5.60 4.18
C PHE A 51 -1.40 -6.82 4.74
N ILE A 52 -1.17 -7.79 3.87
CA ILE A 52 -0.45 -9.03 4.20
C ILE A 52 0.60 -9.25 3.12
N LEU A 53 1.86 -9.38 3.53
CA LEU A 53 2.95 -9.67 2.60
C LEU A 53 2.95 -11.17 2.30
N ALA A 54 2.74 -11.53 1.04
CA ALA A 54 2.70 -12.91 0.59
C ALA A 54 4.02 -13.39 -0.03
N ALA A 55 4.80 -12.47 -0.61
CA ALA A 55 6.11 -12.80 -1.20
C ALA A 55 6.99 -11.56 -1.31
N GLY A 56 8.29 -11.75 -1.29
CA GLY A 56 9.27 -10.68 -1.48
C GLY A 56 9.35 -9.72 -0.30
N LYS A 57 9.73 -8.48 -0.60
CA LYS A 57 9.86 -7.41 0.38
C LYS A 57 8.91 -6.27 0.02
N ALA A 58 8.41 -5.57 1.03
CA ALA A 58 7.61 -4.37 0.86
C ALA A 58 7.76 -3.47 2.07
N ILE A 59 7.49 -2.20 1.87
CA ILE A 59 7.49 -1.18 2.92
C ILE A 59 6.14 -0.48 2.89
N LEU A 60 5.50 -0.33 4.05
CA LEU A 60 4.36 0.56 4.21
C LEU A 60 4.85 1.92 4.66
N ILE A 61 4.44 2.94 3.92
CA ILE A 61 4.66 4.34 4.28
C ILE A 61 3.39 4.83 4.95
N THR A 62 3.50 5.48 6.10
CA THR A 62 2.39 6.17 6.73
C THR A 62 2.84 7.58 7.12
N ALA A 63 1.90 8.52 7.15
CA ALA A 63 2.22 9.90 7.47
C ALA A 63 1.01 10.63 8.03
N GLU A 64 1.28 11.71 8.72
CA GLU A 64 0.30 12.72 9.07
C GLU A 64 0.37 13.85 8.05
N ARG A 65 -0.72 14.60 7.90
CA ARG A 65 -0.76 15.78 7.04
C ARG A 65 -1.31 16.97 7.82
N GLU A 66 -0.57 18.07 7.80
CA GLU A 66 -0.93 19.29 8.50
C GLU A 66 -0.54 20.50 7.64
N ASP A 67 -1.47 21.45 7.51
CA ASP A 67 -1.24 22.67 6.73
C ASP A 67 -0.76 22.41 5.30
N GLY A 68 -1.29 21.34 4.67
CA GLY A 68 -0.96 20.97 3.30
C GLY A 68 0.37 20.28 3.11
N SER A 69 1.06 19.90 4.19
CA SER A 69 2.35 19.22 4.14
C SER A 69 2.33 17.93 4.96
N PHE A 70 3.00 16.90 4.45
CA PHE A 70 3.20 15.65 5.19
C PHE A 70 4.28 15.84 6.27
N LYS A 71 4.01 15.22 7.41
CA LYS A 71 4.95 15.17 8.53
C LYS A 71 4.90 13.79 9.19
N ASN A 72 5.89 13.49 10.02
CA ASN A 72 5.98 12.21 10.74
C ASN A 72 5.85 11.03 9.79
N ILE A 73 6.58 11.09 8.68
CA ILE A 73 6.58 10.02 7.67
C ILE A 73 7.34 8.83 8.26
N GLU A 74 6.63 7.71 8.41
CA GLU A 74 7.18 6.46 8.90
C GLU A 74 7.26 5.43 7.79
N LEU A 75 8.32 4.64 7.78
CA LEU A 75 8.50 3.52 6.87
C LEU A 75 8.53 2.24 7.69
N THR A 76 7.53 1.39 7.48
CA THR A 76 7.41 0.12 8.19
C THR A 76 7.77 -1.02 7.23
N PRO A 77 8.90 -1.71 7.44
CA PRO A 77 9.20 -2.90 6.64
C PRO A 77 8.20 -4.00 6.97
N MET A 78 7.57 -4.56 5.94
CA MET A 78 6.61 -5.63 6.14
C MET A 78 7.31 -6.96 6.35
N GLN A 79 6.73 -7.78 7.22
CA GLN A 79 7.17 -9.16 7.47
C GLN A 79 6.06 -10.11 7.05
N GLN A 80 6.43 -11.21 6.42
CA GLN A 80 5.47 -12.24 6.06
C GLN A 80 4.83 -12.82 7.33
N GLY A 81 3.53 -13.11 7.24
CA GLY A 81 2.78 -13.69 8.36
C GLY A 81 2.18 -12.67 9.32
N LYS A 82 2.41 -11.37 9.13
CA LYS A 82 1.78 -10.31 9.90
C LYS A 82 0.67 -9.64 9.12
N VAL A 83 -0.34 -9.15 9.83
CA VAL A 83 -1.39 -8.29 9.27
C VAL A 83 -1.10 -6.86 9.71
N TYR A 84 -1.03 -5.95 8.73
CA TYR A 84 -0.79 -4.52 8.97
C TYR A 84 -2.09 -3.79 8.68
N ASN A 85 -2.66 -3.14 9.69
CA ASN A 85 -3.88 -2.38 9.52
C ASN A 85 -3.56 -0.90 9.39
N VAL A 86 -3.92 -0.31 8.26
CA VAL A 86 -3.90 1.14 8.07
C VAL A 86 -5.33 1.63 8.33
N PRO A 87 -5.55 2.39 9.43
CA PRO A 87 -6.90 2.85 9.74
C PRO A 87 -7.41 3.85 8.70
N ALA A 88 -8.73 3.97 8.61
CA ALA A 88 -9.36 5.04 7.85
C ALA A 88 -8.80 6.40 8.29
N GLU A 89 -8.73 7.35 7.36
CA GLU A 89 -8.18 8.69 7.60
C GLU A 89 -6.68 8.73 7.87
N CYS A 90 -5.95 7.67 7.54
CA CYS A 90 -4.49 7.62 7.62
C CYS A 90 -3.88 7.71 6.22
N TRP A 91 -2.98 8.66 6.01
CA TRP A 91 -2.21 8.75 4.76
C TRP A 91 -1.20 7.62 4.69
N PHE A 92 -1.15 6.94 3.54
CA PHE A 92 -0.28 5.77 3.36
C PHE A 92 0.08 5.57 1.89
N TYR A 93 1.08 4.75 1.67
CA TYR A 93 1.42 4.18 0.37
C TYR A 93 2.32 2.96 0.59
N SER A 94 2.65 2.24 -0.45
CA SER A 94 3.55 1.10 -0.34
C SER A 94 4.68 1.17 -1.34
N ILE A 95 5.86 0.70 -0.93
CA ILE A 95 6.99 0.47 -1.81
C ILE A 95 7.12 -1.03 -2.01
N THR A 96 7.17 -1.45 -3.26
CA THR A 96 7.29 -2.86 -3.65
C THR A 96 8.44 -3.06 -4.61
N GLN A 97 8.89 -4.30 -4.73
CA GLN A 97 9.89 -4.74 -5.70
C GLN A 97 9.21 -5.67 -6.72
N LYS A 98 9.93 -6.02 -7.78
CA LYS A 98 9.33 -6.82 -8.87
C LYS A 98 8.86 -8.21 -8.45
N ASP A 99 9.43 -8.76 -7.39
CA ASP A 99 9.03 -10.06 -6.84
C ASP A 99 8.06 -9.95 -5.67
N THR A 100 7.62 -8.76 -5.32
CA THR A 100 6.70 -8.54 -4.21
C THR A 100 5.29 -8.96 -4.57
N LYS A 101 4.62 -9.59 -3.62
CA LYS A 101 3.18 -9.86 -3.68
C LYS A 101 2.55 -9.47 -2.35
N VAL A 102 1.53 -8.62 -2.40
CA VAL A 102 0.79 -8.14 -1.23
C VAL A 102 -0.68 -8.46 -1.44
N ILE A 103 -1.32 -8.98 -0.41
CA ILE A 103 -2.77 -9.18 -0.38
C ILE A 103 -3.34 -8.09 0.51
N TYR A 104 -4.41 -7.43 0.07
CA TYR A 104 -5.07 -6.47 0.94
C TYR A 104 -6.58 -6.66 0.97
N VAL A 105 -7.17 -6.25 2.09
CA VAL A 105 -8.60 -6.36 2.37
C VAL A 105 -9.11 -4.99 2.81
N GLN A 106 -10.25 -4.58 2.28
CA GLN A 106 -10.90 -3.32 2.67
C GLN A 106 -12.40 -3.43 2.45
N ASP A 107 -13.14 -2.43 2.93
CA ASP A 107 -14.57 -2.35 2.70
C ASP A 107 -14.85 -2.23 1.20
N SER A 108 -15.90 -2.90 0.76
CA SER A 108 -16.28 -2.92 -0.66
C SER A 108 -16.74 -1.57 -1.18
N ASN A 109 -17.06 -0.61 -0.30
CA ASN A 109 -17.45 0.74 -0.72
C ASN A 109 -16.25 1.66 -1.02
N CYS A 110 -15.02 1.19 -0.82
CA CYS A 110 -13.83 1.98 -1.12
C CYS A 110 -13.73 2.24 -2.63
N SER A 111 -13.56 3.49 -2.99
CA SER A 111 -13.48 3.94 -4.39
C SER A 111 -12.68 5.23 -4.48
N MET A 112 -12.46 5.70 -5.71
CA MET A 112 -11.84 7.01 -5.94
C MET A 112 -12.70 8.17 -5.43
N GLU A 113 -14.01 7.97 -5.29
CA GLU A 113 -14.93 9.01 -4.82
C GLU A 113 -14.77 9.29 -3.32
N ASN A 114 -14.36 8.31 -2.52
CA ASN A 114 -14.15 8.45 -1.08
C ASN A 114 -12.69 8.28 -0.67
N SER A 115 -11.78 8.53 -1.61
CA SER A 115 -10.33 8.49 -1.40
C SER A 115 -9.69 9.74 -2.00
N ASP A 116 -8.54 10.12 -1.49
CA ASP A 116 -7.77 11.23 -2.02
C ASP A 116 -6.30 10.85 -2.17
N PHE A 117 -5.61 11.61 -3.02
CA PHE A 117 -4.17 11.54 -3.23
C PHE A 117 -3.57 12.92 -2.98
N ALA A 118 -2.34 12.95 -2.47
CA ALA A 118 -1.61 14.20 -2.33
C ALA A 118 -0.12 13.97 -2.62
N ASP A 119 0.48 14.91 -3.34
CA ASP A 119 1.86 14.80 -3.77
C ASP A 119 2.84 15.00 -2.62
N LEU A 120 3.91 14.22 -2.67
CA LEU A 120 5.10 14.45 -1.86
C LEU A 120 5.97 15.54 -2.50
N THR A 121 6.70 16.28 -1.69
CA THR A 121 7.72 17.20 -2.21
C THR A 121 8.93 16.41 -2.71
N ALA A 122 9.73 17.04 -3.56
CA ALA A 122 10.99 16.43 -4.04
C ALA A 122 11.90 16.00 -2.89
N ALA A 123 11.99 16.83 -1.84
CA ALA A 123 12.81 16.54 -0.66
C ALA A 123 12.26 15.33 0.12
N GLN A 124 10.93 15.21 0.25
CA GLN A 124 10.30 14.08 0.91
C GLN A 124 10.51 12.78 0.11
N ILE A 125 10.38 12.84 -1.21
CA ILE A 125 10.66 11.70 -2.08
C ILE A 125 12.10 11.21 -1.90
N ALA A 126 13.07 12.13 -1.93
CA ALA A 126 14.48 11.79 -1.76
C ALA A 126 14.75 11.16 -0.39
N ASP A 127 14.17 11.70 0.67
CA ASP A 127 14.31 11.16 2.02
C ASP A 127 13.72 9.76 2.13
N ILE A 128 12.51 9.56 1.62
CA ILE A 128 11.85 8.25 1.61
C ILE A 128 12.70 7.24 0.85
N GLN A 129 13.20 7.60 -0.33
CA GLN A 129 14.03 6.72 -1.15
C GLN A 129 15.33 6.31 -0.44
N GLU A 130 15.98 7.24 0.22
CA GLU A 130 17.20 6.95 0.97
C GLU A 130 16.94 5.98 2.12
N ARG A 131 15.91 6.25 2.92
CA ARG A 131 15.52 5.40 4.05
C ARG A 131 15.08 4.02 3.56
N ALA A 132 14.30 3.96 2.49
CA ALA A 132 13.83 2.71 1.91
C ALA A 132 14.96 1.84 1.39
N ARG A 133 15.97 2.44 0.74
CA ARG A 133 17.14 1.67 0.26
C ARG A 133 17.86 0.96 1.41
N LYS A 134 17.99 1.62 2.55
CA LYS A 134 18.62 1.02 3.73
C LYS A 134 17.80 -0.17 4.25
N ILE A 135 16.49 -0.02 4.30
CA ILE A 135 15.58 -1.10 4.74
C ILE A 135 15.63 -2.29 3.77
N LEU A 136 15.58 -2.02 2.46
CA LEU A 136 15.55 -3.08 1.45
C LEU A 136 16.91 -3.79 1.29
N ALA A 137 17.99 -3.19 1.76
CA ALA A 137 19.33 -3.80 1.73
C ALA A 137 19.56 -4.79 2.88
N GLU A 138 18.68 -4.82 3.87
CA GLU A 138 18.78 -5.72 5.03
C GLU A 138 18.39 -7.15 4.72
#